data_54b373ab3743891fea2b220f37c112c5
#
_entry.id   54b373ab3743891fea2b220f37c112c5
#
_cell.length_a   1.000
_cell.length_b   1.000
_cell.length_c   1.000
_cell.angle_alpha   90.00
_cell.angle_beta   90.00
_cell.angle_gamma   90.00
#
_symmetry.space_group_name_H-M   'P 1'
#
loop_
_entity.id
_entity.type
_entity.pdbx_description
1 polymer ?
#
loop_
_entity_poly.entity_id
_entity_poly.type
_entity_poly.pdbx_seq_one_letter_code
_entity_poly.pdbx_strand_id
1 'polypeptide(L)'
;MSGCVWYNVAMTKSHLVLALVAAVILPTEAALKGIVLWPHQARKYPDLSAAISLEYSYALPCDVVSGTNSTGALVCDWSKIDSLLDDIASRGHQAIIRFRYAYPGEKLDGTKGATAVPAFIKNSPGYKETFAANPGGDGPTYYPDWSCPALEDFTLSFYSAFAARYDADPRLAFVQAGFGHWAEYHTSGTKTELGRNFPSMDFQRRFFRHLAKSFVETPWMVSIDAAGQDGERSPATAFAAEGLAFGLFDDSFMCKKHDVVDGKGGWNERNWRLFGEDHWKRGPHGGEISYYSRRDQREFLNPDGLYGTTWAQAAAKYHMTFVIANDSPRGPFATPERFRLAARECGPELVATNVKASADGVMVTVVNKGVAPPYHDISLAVGGKNAAGSLKGLLPGESRILFAKGAHTDGVLTLVSRKLLAPIPLARAE
;
A
#
# COMPACT_ATOMS: atom_id res chain seq x y z
N MET A 1 21.40 -11.57 83.44
CA MET A 1 22.26 -11.98 82.34
C MET A 1 21.63 -11.47 81.07
N SER A 2 22.29 -10.45 80.53
CA SER A 2 21.83 -9.57 79.50
C SER A 2 21.87 -10.18 78.10
N GLY A 3 20.76 -10.10 77.36
CA GLY A 3 20.70 -10.45 75.95
C GLY A 3 20.47 -9.19 75.12
N CYS A 4 21.47 -8.79 74.31
CA CYS A 4 21.39 -7.72 73.34
C CYS A 4 20.54 -8.14 72.14
N VAL A 5 19.54 -7.30 71.84
CA VAL A 5 18.74 -7.40 70.62
C VAL A 5 19.34 -6.46 69.58
N TRP A 6 19.80 -6.99 68.43
CA TRP A 6 20.22 -6.21 67.28
C TRP A 6 19.06 -6.06 66.32
N TYR A 7 18.66 -4.79 66.03
CA TYR A 7 17.73 -4.46 64.95
C TYR A 7 18.49 -4.38 63.63
N ASN A 8 18.16 -5.27 62.71
CA ASN A 8 18.58 -5.18 61.31
C ASN A 8 17.61 -4.29 60.55
N VAL A 9 18.11 -3.12 60.13
CA VAL A 9 17.40 -2.27 59.18
C VAL A 9 17.68 -2.78 57.75
N ALA A 10 16.68 -3.38 57.13
CA ALA A 10 16.75 -3.77 55.73
C ALA A 10 16.58 -2.53 54.84
N MET A 11 17.65 -2.14 54.13
CA MET A 11 17.58 -1.17 53.04
C MET A 11 17.00 -1.85 51.82
N THR A 12 15.81 -1.46 51.41
CA THR A 12 15.20 -1.82 50.12
C THR A 12 15.91 -1.09 48.99
N LYS A 13 16.65 -1.82 48.18
CA LYS A 13 17.20 -1.33 46.91
C LYS A 13 16.06 -1.25 45.88
N SER A 14 15.57 -0.04 45.62
CA SER A 14 14.71 0.25 44.48
C SER A 14 15.54 0.08 43.20
N HIS A 15 15.30 -1.01 42.47
CA HIS A 15 15.81 -1.18 41.13
C HIS A 15 15.00 -0.32 40.18
N LEU A 16 15.59 0.82 39.79
CA LEU A 16 15.10 1.63 38.68
C LEU A 16 15.40 0.82 37.40
N VAL A 17 14.41 0.12 36.86
CA VAL A 17 14.50 -0.49 35.54
C VAL A 17 14.36 0.65 34.51
N LEU A 18 15.49 1.15 34.02
CA LEU A 18 15.53 1.97 32.84
C LEU A 18 15.16 1.07 31.65
N ALA A 19 13.92 1.14 31.20
CA ALA A 19 13.53 0.61 29.91
C ALA A 19 14.24 1.44 28.83
N LEU A 20 15.36 0.92 28.32
CA LEU A 20 15.95 1.42 27.08
C LEU A 20 14.97 1.09 25.95
N VAL A 21 14.09 2.03 25.61
CA VAL A 21 13.38 2.01 24.33
C VAL A 21 14.47 2.25 23.29
N ALA A 22 14.96 1.15 22.70
CA ALA A 22 15.77 1.23 21.50
C ALA A 22 14.90 1.94 20.45
N ALA A 23 15.16 3.21 20.20
CA ALA A 23 14.59 3.92 19.07
C ALA A 23 15.01 3.12 17.83
N VAL A 24 14.10 2.38 17.24
CA VAL A 24 14.27 1.80 15.91
C VAL A 24 14.47 3.00 15.00
N ILE A 25 15.73 3.26 14.63
CA ILE A 25 16.05 4.28 13.64
C ILE A 25 15.50 3.70 12.33
N LEU A 26 14.26 4.09 11.99
CA LEU A 26 13.69 3.82 10.68
C LEU A 26 14.69 4.32 9.62
N PRO A 27 14.89 3.58 8.53
CA PRO A 27 15.66 4.10 7.41
C PRO A 27 14.95 5.35 6.92
N THR A 28 15.50 6.50 7.23
CA THR A 28 14.93 7.84 7.09
C THR A 28 14.59 8.23 5.65
N GLU A 29 14.96 7.37 4.70
CA GLU A 29 14.88 7.63 3.27
C GLU A 29 13.71 6.90 2.55
N ALA A 30 12.97 6.02 3.22
CA ALA A 30 12.06 5.08 2.55
C ALA A 30 10.60 5.10 3.02
N ALA A 31 10.15 6.11 3.78
CA ALA A 31 8.77 6.13 4.26
C ALA A 31 7.75 6.17 3.12
N LEU A 32 6.72 5.33 3.22
CA LEU A 32 5.60 5.24 2.26
C LEU A 32 6.02 4.86 0.82
N LYS A 33 7.18 4.21 0.67
CA LYS A 33 7.71 3.81 -0.64
C LYS A 33 8.71 2.66 -0.53
N GLY A 34 9.12 2.10 -1.67
CA GLY A 34 10.23 1.15 -1.75
C GLY A 34 9.82 -0.30 -1.96
N ILE A 35 10.69 -1.20 -1.54
CA ILE A 35 10.42 -2.63 -1.60
C ILE A 35 9.47 -3.01 -0.48
N VAL A 36 8.51 -3.86 -0.80
CA VAL A 36 7.45 -4.33 0.11
C VAL A 36 7.62 -5.82 0.37
N LEU A 37 7.51 -6.22 1.62
CA LEU A 37 7.49 -7.62 2.02
C LEU A 37 6.12 -8.03 2.56
N TRP A 38 5.83 -9.33 2.53
CA TRP A 38 4.72 -9.89 3.29
C TRP A 38 5.07 -9.93 4.79
N PRO A 39 4.13 -9.81 5.74
CA PRO A 39 4.41 -9.83 7.17
C PRO A 39 5.20 -11.06 7.64
N HIS A 40 4.91 -12.24 7.05
CA HIS A 40 5.67 -13.46 7.35
C HIS A 40 7.11 -13.42 6.84
N GLN A 41 7.38 -12.71 5.73
CA GLN A 41 8.73 -12.49 5.21
C GLN A 41 9.48 -11.46 6.04
N ALA A 42 8.84 -10.35 6.41
CA ALA A 42 9.45 -9.33 7.26
C ALA A 42 9.90 -9.93 8.61
N ARG A 43 9.07 -10.81 9.20
CA ARG A 43 9.46 -11.54 10.42
C ARG A 43 10.60 -12.54 10.18
N LYS A 44 10.63 -13.20 9.03
CA LYS A 44 11.62 -14.23 8.70
C LYS A 44 12.99 -13.66 8.31
N TYR A 45 13.02 -12.48 7.72
CA TYR A 45 14.22 -11.83 7.21
C TYR A 45 14.43 -10.46 7.87
N PRO A 46 14.84 -10.41 9.17
CA PRO A 46 14.90 -9.17 9.95
C PRO A 46 15.85 -8.13 9.36
N ASP A 47 16.96 -8.53 8.72
CA ASP A 47 17.90 -7.61 8.09
C ASP A 47 17.26 -6.90 6.88
N LEU A 48 16.49 -7.63 6.06
CA LEU A 48 15.74 -7.05 4.96
C LEU A 48 14.56 -6.21 5.47
N SER A 49 13.90 -6.67 6.53
CA SER A 49 12.84 -5.93 7.22
C SER A 49 13.36 -4.56 7.66
N ALA A 50 14.54 -4.46 8.24
CA ALA A 50 15.17 -3.19 8.62
C ALA A 50 15.55 -2.26 7.45
N ALA A 51 15.33 -2.69 6.21
CA ALA A 51 15.62 -1.92 5.00
C ALA A 51 14.36 -1.51 4.21
N ILE A 52 13.17 -1.77 4.76
CA ILE A 52 11.87 -1.44 4.15
C ILE A 52 11.02 -0.57 5.09
N SER A 53 9.94 -0.03 4.56
CA SER A 53 8.94 0.72 5.33
C SER A 53 7.51 0.24 5.11
N LEU A 54 7.30 -0.70 4.20
CA LEU A 54 5.98 -1.16 3.80
C LEU A 54 5.88 -2.69 3.86
N GLU A 55 4.72 -3.17 4.35
CA GLU A 55 4.32 -4.56 4.26
C GLU A 55 2.95 -4.69 3.59
N TYR A 56 2.76 -5.79 2.87
CA TYR A 56 1.55 -6.04 2.10
C TYR A 56 0.76 -7.22 2.66
N SER A 57 -0.56 -7.07 2.78
CA SER A 57 -1.42 -8.17 3.21
C SER A 57 -2.77 -8.16 2.50
N TYR A 58 -3.27 -9.36 2.23
CA TYR A 58 -4.69 -9.56 1.96
C TYR A 58 -5.52 -9.46 3.23
N ALA A 59 -6.79 -9.03 3.08
CA ALA A 59 -7.81 -9.09 4.11
C ALA A 59 -9.14 -9.56 3.53
N LEU A 60 -9.98 -10.14 4.37
CA LEU A 60 -11.23 -10.75 3.96
C LEU A 60 -12.43 -9.99 4.56
N PRO A 61 -13.39 -9.51 3.77
CA PRO A 61 -14.58 -8.87 4.30
C PRO A 61 -15.40 -9.75 5.26
N CYS A 62 -15.45 -11.07 5.01
CA CYS A 62 -16.15 -12.02 5.87
C CYS A 62 -15.48 -12.23 7.24
N ASP A 63 -14.21 -11.88 7.39
CA ASP A 63 -13.52 -11.92 8.69
C ASP A 63 -13.86 -10.71 9.57
N VAL A 64 -14.39 -9.66 8.98
CA VAL A 64 -14.69 -8.39 9.64
C VAL A 64 -16.18 -8.27 9.92
N VAL A 65 -17.04 -8.67 8.97
CA VAL A 65 -18.48 -8.38 9.05
C VAL A 65 -19.28 -9.65 9.25
N SER A 66 -20.01 -9.71 10.36
CA SER A 66 -20.85 -10.86 10.73
C SER A 66 -22.32 -10.70 10.30
N GLY A 67 -22.79 -9.49 10.05
CA GLY A 67 -24.19 -9.21 9.71
C GLY A 67 -24.51 -7.74 9.76
N THR A 68 -25.81 -7.45 9.90
CA THR A 68 -26.35 -6.11 10.13
C THR A 68 -27.13 -6.06 11.43
N ASN A 69 -27.14 -4.89 12.08
CA ASN A 69 -27.98 -4.65 13.25
C ASN A 69 -29.44 -4.28 12.86
N SER A 70 -30.28 -3.98 13.84
CA SER A 70 -31.68 -3.63 13.63
C SER A 70 -31.91 -2.35 12.81
N THR A 71 -30.89 -1.50 12.64
CA THR A 71 -30.95 -0.30 11.81
C THR A 71 -30.38 -0.53 10.41
N GLY A 72 -29.93 -1.75 10.08
CA GLY A 72 -29.28 -2.09 8.81
C GLY A 72 -27.79 -1.74 8.73
N ALA A 73 -27.19 -1.19 9.80
CA ALA A 73 -25.76 -0.91 9.83
C ALA A 73 -24.94 -2.20 10.02
N LEU A 74 -23.76 -2.27 9.40
CA LEU A 74 -22.87 -3.43 9.49
C LEU A 74 -22.40 -3.67 10.92
N VAL A 75 -22.41 -4.92 11.35
CA VAL A 75 -21.82 -5.38 12.60
C VAL A 75 -20.39 -5.83 12.29
N CYS A 76 -19.44 -4.96 12.64
CA CYS A 76 -18.01 -5.15 12.32
C CYS A 76 -17.20 -5.54 13.57
N ASP A 77 -16.35 -6.55 13.43
CA ASP A 77 -15.23 -6.84 14.33
C ASP A 77 -13.91 -6.54 13.60
N TRP A 78 -13.27 -5.48 14.00
CA TRP A 78 -12.02 -5.01 13.40
C TRP A 78 -10.76 -5.64 14.03
N SER A 79 -10.90 -6.52 15.02
CA SER A 79 -9.78 -7.05 15.81
C SER A 79 -8.68 -7.69 14.97
N LYS A 80 -9.03 -8.41 13.89
CA LYS A 80 -8.05 -9.01 12.95
C LYS A 80 -7.27 -7.93 12.19
N ILE A 81 -7.95 -6.87 11.76
CA ILE A 81 -7.29 -5.75 11.05
C ILE A 81 -6.41 -4.96 12.01
N ASP A 82 -6.92 -4.63 13.21
CA ASP A 82 -6.13 -3.93 14.23
C ASP A 82 -4.87 -4.73 14.60
N SER A 83 -5.00 -6.04 14.84
CA SER A 83 -3.86 -6.92 15.16
C SER A 83 -2.83 -6.98 14.02
N LEU A 84 -3.29 -7.02 12.76
CA LEU A 84 -2.41 -6.98 11.59
C LEU A 84 -1.65 -5.66 11.50
N LEU A 85 -2.35 -4.54 11.66
CA LEU A 85 -1.75 -3.20 11.62
C LEU A 85 -0.77 -2.98 12.77
N ASP A 86 -1.09 -3.45 13.97
CA ASP A 86 -0.21 -3.37 15.15
C ASP A 86 1.05 -4.23 14.98
N ASP A 87 0.91 -5.45 14.47
CA ASP A 87 2.04 -6.32 14.15
C ASP A 87 3.00 -5.67 13.16
N ILE A 88 2.48 -5.10 12.07
CA ILE A 88 3.27 -4.39 11.05
C ILE A 88 3.92 -3.14 11.66
N ALA A 89 3.16 -2.31 12.36
CA ALA A 89 3.65 -1.09 12.99
C ALA A 89 4.70 -1.35 14.08
N SER A 90 4.63 -2.50 14.77
CA SER A 90 5.64 -2.90 15.75
C SER A 90 7.05 -3.04 15.18
N ARG A 91 7.17 -3.26 13.86
CA ARG A 91 8.43 -3.26 13.12
C ARG A 91 8.80 -1.89 12.52
N GLY A 92 7.97 -0.86 12.75
CA GLY A 92 8.14 0.48 12.17
C GLY A 92 7.65 0.58 10.73
N HIS A 93 6.84 -0.36 10.25
CA HIS A 93 6.34 -0.40 8.88
C HIS A 93 4.86 0.00 8.83
N GLN A 94 4.41 0.34 7.62
CA GLN A 94 3.03 0.68 7.33
C GLN A 94 2.42 -0.34 6.35
N ALA A 95 1.12 -0.57 6.47
CA ALA A 95 0.44 -1.60 5.71
C ALA A 95 -0.06 -1.11 4.35
N ILE A 96 0.04 -1.99 3.35
CA ILE A 96 -0.78 -1.97 2.13
C ILE A 96 -1.79 -3.09 2.29
N ILE A 97 -3.09 -2.77 2.25
CA ILE A 97 -4.16 -3.77 2.39
C ILE A 97 -4.92 -3.90 1.08
N ARG A 98 -5.10 -5.16 0.63
CA ARG A 98 -6.00 -5.52 -0.47
C ARG A 98 -7.13 -6.40 0.06
N PHE A 99 -8.36 -5.91 0.01
CA PHE A 99 -9.53 -6.75 0.26
C PHE A 99 -9.84 -7.60 -0.97
N ARG A 100 -10.11 -8.89 -0.74
CA ARG A 100 -10.45 -9.83 -1.80
C ARG A 100 -11.75 -10.56 -1.52
N TYR A 101 -12.51 -10.81 -2.58
CA TYR A 101 -13.66 -11.71 -2.55
C TYR A 101 -13.32 -13.09 -3.11
N ALA A 102 -12.66 -13.15 -4.24
CA ALA A 102 -12.20 -14.41 -4.85
C ALA A 102 -10.72 -14.64 -4.58
N TYR A 103 -10.37 -15.89 -4.20
CA TYR A 103 -8.98 -16.28 -3.99
C TYR A 103 -8.75 -17.74 -4.37
N PRO A 104 -8.07 -17.97 -5.51
CA PRO A 104 -7.91 -19.28 -6.08
C PRO A 104 -7.25 -20.27 -5.14
N GLY A 105 -7.81 -21.49 -5.09
CA GLY A 105 -7.20 -22.60 -4.39
C GLY A 105 -7.15 -22.51 -2.85
N GLU A 106 -7.35 -21.34 -2.27
CA GLU A 106 -7.36 -21.16 -0.82
C GLU A 106 -8.61 -21.77 -0.16
N LYS A 107 -8.46 -22.19 1.09
CA LYS A 107 -9.55 -22.81 1.84
C LYS A 107 -10.17 -21.81 2.80
N LEU A 108 -11.46 -21.56 2.64
CA LEU A 108 -12.27 -20.73 3.53
C LEU A 108 -13.50 -21.56 3.96
N ASP A 109 -13.79 -21.59 5.26
CA ASP A 109 -14.91 -22.34 5.86
C ASP A 109 -14.99 -23.81 5.39
N GLY A 110 -13.82 -24.46 5.25
CA GLY A 110 -13.74 -25.84 4.79
C GLY A 110 -13.82 -26.01 3.27
N THR A 111 -14.24 -25.00 2.51
CA THR A 111 -14.40 -25.06 1.06
C THR A 111 -13.21 -24.41 0.34
N LYS A 112 -12.58 -25.18 -0.55
CA LYS A 112 -11.45 -24.70 -1.35
C LYS A 112 -11.94 -23.76 -2.44
N GLY A 113 -11.33 -22.55 -2.52
CA GLY A 113 -11.67 -21.51 -3.48
C GLY A 113 -12.95 -20.73 -3.16
N ALA A 114 -13.55 -20.93 -1.97
CA ALA A 114 -14.72 -20.19 -1.56
C ALA A 114 -14.49 -18.68 -1.53
N THR A 115 -15.54 -17.90 -1.81
CA THR A 115 -15.47 -16.45 -1.74
C THR A 115 -15.44 -15.95 -0.30
N ALA A 116 -14.83 -14.78 -0.08
CA ALA A 116 -14.85 -14.05 1.18
C ALA A 116 -16.09 -13.13 1.33
N VAL A 117 -17.16 -13.42 0.63
CA VAL A 117 -18.46 -12.78 0.83
C VAL A 117 -19.03 -13.23 2.17
N PRO A 118 -19.50 -12.33 3.05
CA PRO A 118 -20.10 -12.71 4.33
C PRO A 118 -21.32 -13.63 4.18
N ALA A 119 -21.49 -14.55 5.13
CA ALA A 119 -22.50 -15.59 5.08
C ALA A 119 -23.95 -15.03 4.95
N PHE A 120 -24.24 -13.89 5.60
CA PHE A 120 -25.58 -13.29 5.51
C PHE A 120 -25.92 -12.78 4.11
N ILE A 121 -24.91 -12.41 3.30
CA ILE A 121 -25.10 -12.07 1.88
C ILE A 121 -25.25 -13.34 1.05
N LYS A 122 -24.43 -14.37 1.30
CA LYS A 122 -24.55 -15.67 0.60
C LYS A 122 -25.92 -16.34 0.81
N ASN A 123 -26.57 -16.05 1.94
CA ASN A 123 -27.90 -16.54 2.27
C ASN A 123 -29.03 -15.69 1.67
N SER A 124 -28.73 -14.65 0.90
CA SER A 124 -29.75 -13.84 0.22
C SER A 124 -30.49 -14.70 -0.81
N PRO A 125 -31.82 -14.52 -0.96
CA PRO A 125 -32.58 -15.24 -1.95
C PRO A 125 -32.03 -15.08 -3.37
N GLY A 126 -31.77 -16.22 -4.05
CA GLY A 126 -31.24 -16.23 -5.41
C GLY A 126 -29.75 -16.00 -5.57
N TYR A 127 -28.99 -15.74 -4.49
CA TYR A 127 -27.53 -15.62 -4.55
C TYR A 127 -26.89 -16.91 -5.05
N LYS A 128 -26.06 -16.83 -6.10
CA LYS A 128 -25.43 -17.99 -6.71
C LYS A 128 -24.08 -17.66 -7.30
N GLU A 129 -23.01 -18.10 -6.65
CA GLU A 129 -21.61 -17.93 -7.11
C GLU A 129 -21.33 -18.67 -8.42
N THR A 130 -20.39 -18.15 -9.20
CA THR A 130 -19.89 -18.81 -10.42
C THR A 130 -18.64 -19.60 -10.07
N PHE A 131 -18.63 -20.89 -10.41
CA PHE A 131 -17.52 -21.79 -10.14
C PHE A 131 -16.63 -21.96 -11.38
N ALA A 132 -15.31 -21.93 -11.16
CA ALA A 132 -14.27 -22.30 -12.12
C ALA A 132 -13.35 -23.36 -11.49
N ALA A 133 -13.17 -24.50 -12.17
CA ALA A 133 -12.52 -25.67 -11.56
C ALA A 133 -11.02 -25.48 -11.29
N ASN A 134 -10.30 -24.87 -12.22
CA ASN A 134 -8.86 -24.65 -12.12
C ASN A 134 -8.40 -23.46 -12.97
N PRO A 135 -8.88 -22.24 -12.69
CA PRO A 135 -8.51 -21.07 -13.45
C PRO A 135 -7.01 -20.78 -13.34
N GLY A 136 -6.36 -20.61 -14.49
CA GLY A 136 -4.92 -20.30 -14.53
C GLY A 136 -3.97 -21.37 -13.98
N GLY A 137 -4.48 -22.51 -13.54
CA GLY A 137 -3.70 -23.54 -12.83
C GLY A 137 -3.67 -23.33 -11.30
N ASP A 138 -4.37 -22.32 -10.77
CA ASP A 138 -4.30 -21.89 -9.37
C ASP A 138 -5.23 -22.70 -8.45
N GLY A 139 -6.07 -23.56 -9.01
CA GLY A 139 -7.03 -24.40 -8.27
C GLY A 139 -8.47 -23.87 -8.35
N PRO A 140 -9.42 -24.57 -7.71
CA PRO A 140 -10.83 -24.20 -7.75
C PRO A 140 -11.05 -22.78 -7.21
N THR A 141 -11.97 -22.06 -7.87
CA THR A 141 -12.28 -20.67 -7.52
C THR A 141 -13.77 -20.41 -7.68
N TYR A 142 -14.37 -19.76 -6.71
CA TYR A 142 -15.71 -19.19 -6.81
C TYR A 142 -15.63 -17.68 -7.00
N TYR A 143 -16.47 -17.15 -7.89
CA TYR A 143 -16.66 -15.70 -8.08
C TYR A 143 -18.00 -15.29 -7.50
N PRO A 144 -18.06 -14.14 -6.78
CA PRO A 144 -19.28 -13.63 -6.18
C PRO A 144 -20.41 -13.39 -7.20
N ASP A 145 -21.63 -13.44 -6.74
CA ASP A 145 -22.80 -13.09 -7.54
C ASP A 145 -23.09 -11.58 -7.52
N TRP A 146 -22.53 -10.87 -8.48
CA TRP A 146 -22.75 -9.43 -8.64
C TRP A 146 -24.11 -9.06 -9.24
N SER A 147 -25.00 -10.02 -9.49
CA SER A 147 -26.42 -9.75 -9.76
C SER A 147 -27.21 -9.53 -8.45
N CYS A 148 -26.60 -9.78 -7.30
CA CYS A 148 -27.21 -9.61 -5.98
C CYS A 148 -27.06 -8.16 -5.49
N PRO A 149 -28.13 -7.36 -5.40
CA PRO A 149 -28.05 -5.97 -4.93
C PRO A 149 -27.48 -5.85 -3.51
N ALA A 150 -27.76 -6.83 -2.64
CA ALA A 150 -27.25 -6.83 -1.27
C ALA A 150 -25.71 -6.91 -1.22
N LEU A 151 -25.05 -7.56 -2.20
CA LEU A 151 -23.60 -7.57 -2.28
C LEU A 151 -23.04 -6.20 -2.70
N GLU A 152 -23.70 -5.51 -3.64
CA GLU A 152 -23.30 -4.17 -4.05
C GLU A 152 -23.40 -3.18 -2.87
N ASP A 153 -24.54 -3.17 -2.17
CA ASP A 153 -24.79 -2.29 -1.02
C ASP A 153 -23.83 -2.62 0.15
N PHE A 154 -23.62 -3.91 0.40
CA PHE A 154 -22.63 -4.36 1.38
C PHE A 154 -21.25 -3.82 1.04
N THR A 155 -20.79 -3.94 -0.20
CA THR A 155 -19.46 -3.51 -0.61
C THR A 155 -19.24 -2.01 -0.36
N LEU A 156 -20.20 -1.16 -0.75
CA LEU A 156 -20.10 0.28 -0.50
C LEU A 156 -20.07 0.58 1.01
N SER A 157 -20.97 -0.05 1.77
CA SER A 157 -21.06 0.13 3.22
C SER A 157 -19.80 -0.33 3.95
N PHE A 158 -19.21 -1.45 3.50
CA PHE A 158 -17.97 -1.99 4.04
C PHE A 158 -16.79 -1.02 3.85
N TYR A 159 -16.60 -0.50 2.63
CA TYR A 159 -15.53 0.46 2.37
C TYR A 159 -15.76 1.79 3.10
N SER A 160 -17.01 2.23 3.29
CA SER A 160 -17.33 3.37 4.15
C SER A 160 -16.90 3.13 5.60
N ALA A 161 -17.25 1.98 6.17
CA ALA A 161 -16.92 1.64 7.56
C ALA A 161 -15.39 1.49 7.75
N PHE A 162 -14.71 0.88 6.78
CA PHE A 162 -13.25 0.75 6.80
C PHE A 162 -12.57 2.13 6.71
N ALA A 163 -12.99 2.99 5.78
CA ALA A 163 -12.45 4.33 5.64
C ALA A 163 -12.70 5.19 6.89
N ALA A 164 -13.92 5.16 7.45
CA ALA A 164 -14.25 5.89 8.67
C ALA A 164 -13.33 5.54 9.86
N ARG A 165 -12.81 4.30 9.90
CA ARG A 165 -11.91 3.85 10.94
C ARG A 165 -10.42 4.09 10.61
N TYR A 166 -10.00 3.85 9.38
CA TYR A 166 -8.58 3.71 9.03
C TYR A 166 -8.06 4.72 7.99
N ASP A 167 -8.88 5.55 7.38
CA ASP A 167 -8.41 6.51 6.36
C ASP A 167 -7.31 7.43 6.91
N ALA A 168 -7.46 7.89 8.16
CA ALA A 168 -6.47 8.74 8.83
C ALA A 168 -5.44 7.96 9.69
N ASP A 169 -5.53 6.62 9.74
CA ASP A 169 -4.63 5.81 10.57
C ASP A 169 -3.21 5.79 9.98
N PRO A 170 -2.17 6.18 10.75
CA PRO A 170 -0.80 6.18 10.26
C PRO A 170 -0.25 4.77 9.95
N ARG A 171 -0.85 3.71 10.49
CA ARG A 171 -0.44 2.33 10.22
C ARG A 171 -0.82 1.85 8.81
N LEU A 172 -1.81 2.53 8.15
CA LEU A 172 -2.29 2.20 6.80
C LEU A 172 -1.71 3.16 5.77
N ALA A 173 -0.84 2.68 4.87
CA ALA A 173 -0.23 3.48 3.81
C ALA A 173 -1.10 3.55 2.56
N PHE A 174 -1.57 2.40 2.05
CA PHE A 174 -2.34 2.31 0.81
C PHE A 174 -3.44 1.25 0.91
N VAL A 175 -4.51 1.44 0.13
CA VAL A 175 -5.58 0.45 -0.04
C VAL A 175 -5.62 0.02 -1.50
N GLN A 176 -5.65 -1.29 -1.75
CA GLN A 176 -5.89 -1.84 -3.08
C GLN A 176 -7.28 -2.46 -3.14
N ALA A 177 -8.01 -2.20 -4.23
CA ALA A 177 -9.38 -2.66 -4.43
C ALA A 177 -9.55 -3.34 -5.79
N GLY A 178 -10.32 -4.43 -5.80
CA GLY A 178 -10.66 -5.17 -7.01
C GLY A 178 -11.70 -6.25 -6.71
N PHE A 179 -12.20 -6.90 -7.76
CA PHE A 179 -13.40 -7.73 -7.64
C PHE A 179 -13.22 -9.17 -8.15
N GLY A 180 -12.21 -9.39 -9.00
CA GLY A 180 -12.04 -10.63 -9.73
C GLY A 180 -11.03 -11.58 -9.11
N HIS A 181 -10.37 -12.33 -9.98
CA HIS A 181 -9.31 -13.25 -9.65
C HIS A 181 -8.18 -12.50 -8.92
N TRP A 182 -7.71 -12.96 -7.76
CA TRP A 182 -6.71 -12.27 -6.93
C TRP A 182 -7.07 -10.82 -6.52
N ALA A 183 -8.38 -10.46 -6.57
CA ALA A 183 -8.87 -9.10 -6.42
C ALA A 183 -8.34 -8.13 -7.51
N GLU A 184 -8.15 -8.64 -8.72
CA GLU A 184 -7.82 -7.89 -9.93
C GLU A 184 -9.09 -7.59 -10.76
N TYR A 185 -8.92 -7.11 -12.00
CA TYR A 185 -10.04 -6.68 -12.85
C TYR A 185 -10.37 -7.68 -13.96
N HIS A 186 -10.17 -8.96 -13.69
CA HIS A 186 -10.55 -10.05 -14.57
C HIS A 186 -11.09 -11.26 -13.81
N THR A 187 -11.78 -12.16 -14.50
CA THR A 187 -12.02 -13.53 -14.05
C THR A 187 -11.12 -14.47 -14.86
N SER A 188 -10.78 -15.62 -14.31
CA SER A 188 -10.00 -16.65 -14.98
C SER A 188 -10.78 -17.96 -14.98
N GLY A 189 -10.59 -18.82 -16.02
CA GLY A 189 -11.28 -20.10 -16.16
C GLY A 189 -12.79 -20.03 -16.42
N THR A 190 -13.33 -18.83 -16.60
CA THR A 190 -14.70 -18.56 -16.99
C THR A 190 -14.76 -17.24 -17.75
N LYS A 191 -15.79 -17.05 -18.56
CA LYS A 191 -16.03 -15.76 -19.22
C LYS A 191 -16.39 -14.71 -18.18
N THR A 192 -15.81 -13.52 -18.27
CA THR A 192 -16.22 -12.38 -17.45
C THR A 192 -17.59 -11.89 -17.91
N GLU A 193 -18.56 -11.89 -17.01
CA GLU A 193 -19.94 -11.45 -17.25
C GLU A 193 -20.27 -10.32 -16.27
N LEU A 194 -20.34 -9.08 -16.82
CA LEU A 194 -20.66 -7.89 -16.02
C LEU A 194 -22.08 -7.98 -15.43
N GLY A 195 -22.20 -7.66 -14.14
CA GLY A 195 -23.44 -7.81 -13.39
C GLY A 195 -23.78 -9.27 -13.05
N ARG A 196 -22.82 -10.21 -13.21
CA ARG A 196 -23.01 -11.63 -12.85
C ARG A 196 -21.83 -12.14 -12.01
N ASN A 197 -20.70 -12.48 -12.61
CA ASN A 197 -19.51 -12.94 -11.91
C ASN A 197 -18.43 -11.84 -11.79
N PHE A 198 -18.74 -10.66 -12.29
CA PHE A 198 -17.98 -9.42 -12.15
C PHE A 198 -18.95 -8.25 -12.04
N PRO A 199 -18.63 -7.17 -11.32
CA PRO A 199 -19.56 -6.05 -11.12
C PRO A 199 -20.02 -5.40 -12.42
N SER A 200 -21.25 -4.91 -12.45
CA SER A 200 -21.78 -4.11 -13.54
C SER A 200 -21.00 -2.81 -13.71
N MET A 201 -20.98 -2.21 -14.92
CA MET A 201 -20.37 -0.91 -15.16
C MET A 201 -20.95 0.18 -14.27
N ASP A 202 -22.26 0.14 -14.00
CA ASP A 202 -22.92 1.12 -13.14
C ASP A 202 -22.48 1.00 -11.68
N PHE A 203 -22.37 -0.23 -11.18
CA PHE A 203 -21.84 -0.43 -9.83
C PHE A 203 -20.39 0.03 -9.74
N GLN A 204 -19.53 -0.32 -10.71
CA GLN A 204 -18.14 0.12 -10.72
C GLN A 204 -18.04 1.65 -10.73
N ARG A 205 -18.87 2.36 -11.51
CA ARG A 205 -18.93 3.86 -11.49
C ARG A 205 -19.30 4.39 -10.10
N ARG A 206 -20.30 3.78 -9.45
CA ARG A 206 -20.67 4.14 -8.06
C ARG A 206 -19.52 3.86 -7.11
N PHE A 207 -18.86 2.72 -7.23
CA PHE A 207 -17.76 2.30 -6.39
C PHE A 207 -16.54 3.24 -6.48
N PHE A 208 -16.09 3.60 -7.67
CA PHE A 208 -14.97 4.54 -7.84
C PHE A 208 -15.25 5.89 -7.19
N ARG A 209 -16.44 6.48 -7.45
CA ARG A 209 -16.84 7.74 -6.79
C ARG A 209 -16.95 7.60 -5.28
N HIS A 210 -17.40 6.45 -4.83
CA HIS A 210 -17.53 6.13 -3.41
C HIS A 210 -16.15 6.06 -2.73
N LEU A 211 -15.19 5.37 -3.30
CA LEU A 211 -13.83 5.31 -2.76
C LEU A 211 -13.17 6.69 -2.74
N ALA A 212 -13.29 7.46 -3.82
CA ALA A 212 -12.75 8.82 -3.89
C ALA A 212 -13.33 9.77 -2.82
N LYS A 213 -14.58 9.56 -2.42
CA LYS A 213 -15.23 10.31 -1.33
C LYS A 213 -14.82 9.80 0.06
N SER A 214 -14.61 8.50 0.20
CA SER A 214 -14.37 7.85 1.49
C SER A 214 -12.90 7.92 1.92
N PHE A 215 -11.96 7.80 0.98
CA PHE A 215 -10.52 7.83 1.23
C PHE A 215 -9.93 9.17 0.80
N VAL A 216 -9.79 10.08 1.74
CA VAL A 216 -9.25 11.44 1.50
C VAL A 216 -7.80 11.58 1.93
N GLU A 217 -7.36 10.73 2.86
CA GLU A 217 -6.00 10.72 3.43
C GLU A 217 -5.15 9.57 2.87
N THR A 218 -5.74 8.37 2.77
CA THR A 218 -5.07 7.16 2.29
C THR A 218 -5.33 6.97 0.79
N PRO A 219 -4.30 6.99 -0.07
CA PRO A 219 -4.50 6.70 -1.48
C PRO A 219 -5.03 5.27 -1.69
N TRP A 220 -6.03 5.14 -2.55
CA TRP A 220 -6.56 3.87 -2.99
C TRP A 220 -6.16 3.57 -4.43
N MET A 221 -6.09 2.30 -4.80
CA MET A 221 -5.48 1.82 -6.05
C MET A 221 -6.30 0.68 -6.65
N VAL A 222 -6.24 0.54 -7.97
CA VAL A 222 -6.81 -0.59 -8.72
C VAL A 222 -5.76 -1.24 -9.63
N SER A 223 -5.99 -2.51 -10.02
CA SER A 223 -5.12 -3.19 -10.99
C SER A 223 -5.13 -2.48 -12.34
N ILE A 224 -3.98 -2.47 -13.03
CA ILE A 224 -3.87 -1.99 -14.41
C ILE A 224 -4.76 -2.77 -15.38
N ASP A 225 -5.21 -3.97 -15.03
CA ASP A 225 -6.16 -4.76 -15.81
C ASP A 225 -7.52 -4.08 -15.95
N ALA A 226 -7.82 -3.10 -15.09
CA ALA A 226 -8.96 -2.21 -15.23
C ALA A 226 -8.92 -1.34 -16.50
N ALA A 227 -7.79 -1.29 -17.23
CA ALA A 227 -7.70 -0.61 -18.53
C ALA A 227 -8.57 -1.26 -19.62
N GLY A 228 -8.85 -2.56 -19.48
CA GLY A 228 -9.82 -3.24 -20.35
C GLY A 228 -9.40 -3.38 -21.80
N GLN A 229 -8.11 -3.64 -22.09
CA GLN A 229 -7.63 -3.80 -23.47
C GLN A 229 -8.29 -4.97 -24.25
N ASP A 230 -8.95 -5.91 -23.55
CA ASP A 230 -9.73 -7.00 -24.13
C ASP A 230 -11.21 -6.71 -24.27
N GLY A 231 -11.59 -5.46 -24.10
CA GLY A 231 -12.97 -5.00 -24.08
C GLY A 231 -13.30 -4.23 -22.82
N GLU A 232 -14.29 -3.37 -22.91
CA GLU A 232 -14.69 -2.48 -21.84
C GLU A 232 -15.28 -3.27 -20.65
N ARG A 233 -14.49 -3.42 -19.58
CA ARG A 233 -14.88 -4.13 -18.35
C ARG A 233 -14.95 -3.22 -17.13
N SER A 234 -14.42 -2.00 -17.24
CA SER A 234 -14.28 -1.05 -16.14
C SER A 234 -14.34 0.40 -16.64
N PRO A 235 -14.86 1.33 -15.84
CA PRO A 235 -14.84 2.75 -16.15
C PRO A 235 -13.49 3.42 -15.79
N ALA A 236 -12.48 2.67 -15.37
CA ALA A 236 -11.27 3.21 -14.76
C ALA A 236 -10.51 4.20 -15.66
N THR A 237 -10.33 3.86 -16.96
CA THR A 237 -9.64 4.76 -17.91
C THR A 237 -10.42 6.03 -18.18
N ALA A 238 -11.77 5.96 -18.21
CA ALA A 238 -12.61 7.14 -18.32
C ALA A 238 -12.46 8.05 -17.10
N PHE A 239 -12.47 7.49 -15.89
CA PHE A 239 -12.23 8.26 -14.66
C PHE A 239 -10.81 8.84 -14.59
N ALA A 240 -9.80 8.11 -15.07
CA ALA A 240 -8.45 8.66 -15.19
C ALA A 240 -8.42 9.86 -16.13
N ALA A 241 -9.09 9.80 -17.28
CA ALA A 241 -9.21 10.91 -18.23
C ALA A 241 -9.98 12.10 -17.63
N GLU A 242 -11.01 11.86 -16.80
CA GLU A 242 -11.75 12.90 -16.07
C GLU A 242 -10.93 13.51 -14.90
N GLY A 243 -9.75 12.96 -14.59
CA GLY A 243 -8.86 13.47 -13.54
C GLY A 243 -9.15 12.96 -12.13
N LEU A 244 -9.94 11.88 -11.98
CA LEU A 244 -10.15 11.25 -10.69
C LEU A 244 -8.83 10.75 -10.12
N ALA A 245 -8.56 11.05 -8.83
CA ALA A 245 -7.34 10.63 -8.17
C ALA A 245 -7.49 9.21 -7.61
N PHE A 246 -6.73 8.27 -8.16
CA PHE A 246 -6.53 6.91 -7.67
C PHE A 246 -5.20 6.38 -8.17
N GLY A 247 -4.67 5.37 -7.49
CA GLY A 247 -3.43 4.71 -7.89
C GLY A 247 -3.65 3.49 -8.78
N LEU A 248 -2.56 2.98 -9.33
CA LEU A 248 -2.53 1.76 -10.14
C LEU A 248 -1.53 0.76 -9.58
N PHE A 249 -1.82 -0.54 -9.69
CA PHE A 249 -0.86 -1.58 -9.39
C PHE A 249 -0.81 -2.61 -10.52
N ASP A 250 0.40 -3.12 -10.78
CA ASP A 250 0.71 -4.12 -11.79
C ASP A 250 1.08 -5.45 -11.09
N ASP A 251 0.29 -6.48 -11.28
CA ASP A 251 0.46 -7.77 -10.59
C ASP A 251 1.54 -8.66 -11.23
N SER A 252 2.21 -8.20 -12.28
CA SER A 252 3.31 -8.92 -12.93
C SER A 252 4.40 -7.99 -13.47
N PHE A 253 4.79 -7.01 -12.65
CA PHE A 253 5.79 -5.99 -13.01
C PHE A 253 7.14 -6.61 -13.35
N MET A 254 7.84 -6.04 -14.35
CA MET A 254 9.11 -6.53 -14.92
C MET A 254 9.04 -7.96 -15.50
N CYS A 255 7.86 -8.39 -15.94
CA CYS A 255 7.67 -9.66 -16.61
C CYS A 255 8.04 -9.58 -18.10
N LYS A 256 8.98 -10.39 -18.55
CA LYS A 256 9.37 -10.43 -19.97
C LYS A 256 8.19 -10.63 -20.91
N LYS A 257 7.26 -11.51 -20.54
CA LYS A 257 6.08 -11.83 -21.35
C LYS A 257 5.11 -10.66 -21.49
N HIS A 258 4.99 -9.83 -20.46
CA HIS A 258 4.01 -8.75 -20.39
C HIS A 258 4.58 -7.39 -20.72
N ASP A 259 5.88 -7.16 -20.47
CA ASP A 259 6.53 -5.87 -20.71
C ASP A 259 7.26 -5.80 -22.06
N VAL A 260 7.68 -6.96 -22.59
CA VAL A 260 8.43 -7.06 -23.84
C VAL A 260 7.78 -8.10 -24.75
N VAL A 261 6.95 -7.68 -25.66
CA VAL A 261 6.36 -8.54 -26.67
C VAL A 261 6.63 -7.96 -28.06
N ASP A 262 7.57 -8.55 -28.81
CA ASP A 262 7.76 -8.40 -30.26
C ASP A 262 7.79 -6.94 -30.78
N GLY A 263 8.33 -6.00 -30.00
CA GLY A 263 8.38 -4.59 -30.37
C GLY A 263 7.01 -3.89 -30.44
N LYS A 264 5.92 -4.56 -30.00
CA LYS A 264 4.56 -4.00 -30.01
C LYS A 264 4.09 -3.48 -28.65
N GLY A 265 4.95 -3.49 -27.65
CA GLY A 265 4.61 -3.29 -26.24
C GLY A 265 3.96 -4.54 -25.64
N GLY A 266 4.26 -4.81 -24.37
CA GLY A 266 3.68 -5.92 -23.64
C GLY A 266 2.24 -5.64 -23.21
N TRP A 267 1.57 -6.65 -22.67
CA TRP A 267 0.21 -6.53 -22.13
C TRP A 267 0.13 -5.43 -21.06
N ASN A 268 1.02 -5.46 -20.07
CA ASN A 268 1.04 -4.49 -19.00
C ASN A 268 1.40 -3.10 -19.50
N GLU A 269 2.39 -2.97 -20.38
CA GLU A 269 2.74 -1.67 -20.96
C GLU A 269 1.57 -1.03 -21.70
N ARG A 270 0.75 -1.81 -22.42
CA ARG A 270 -0.47 -1.30 -23.08
C ARG A 270 -1.50 -0.84 -22.06
N ASN A 271 -1.70 -1.61 -20.97
CA ASN A 271 -2.61 -1.22 -19.90
C ASN A 271 -2.17 0.09 -19.25
N TRP A 272 -0.89 0.24 -18.91
CA TRP A 272 -0.34 1.49 -18.39
C TRP A 272 -0.63 2.69 -19.31
N ARG A 273 -0.40 2.54 -20.62
CA ARG A 273 -0.66 3.60 -21.61
C ARG A 273 -2.12 4.02 -21.71
N LEU A 274 -3.05 3.10 -21.53
CA LEU A 274 -4.49 3.40 -21.58
C LEU A 274 -4.95 4.31 -20.44
N PHE A 275 -4.25 4.34 -19.32
CA PHE A 275 -4.50 5.28 -18.23
C PHE A 275 -3.94 6.68 -18.48
N GLY A 276 -3.09 6.83 -19.49
CA GLY A 276 -2.44 8.11 -19.85
C GLY A 276 -1.10 8.34 -19.17
N GLU A 277 -0.23 9.08 -19.86
CA GLU A 277 1.16 9.31 -19.44
C GLU A 277 1.29 10.09 -18.12
N ASP A 278 0.27 10.85 -17.75
CA ASP A 278 0.26 11.73 -16.57
C ASP A 278 -0.53 11.18 -15.37
N HIS A 279 -1.02 9.93 -15.43
CA HIS A 279 -1.84 9.36 -14.37
C HIS A 279 -1.10 9.34 -13.02
N TRP A 280 0.19 9.01 -13.02
CA TRP A 280 1.05 8.99 -11.84
C TRP A 280 1.12 10.31 -11.07
N LYS A 281 0.80 11.44 -11.69
CA LYS A 281 0.75 12.74 -11.00
C LYS A 281 -0.40 12.85 -9.99
N ARG A 282 -1.41 11.98 -10.11
CA ARG A 282 -2.63 12.01 -9.30
C ARG A 282 -2.78 10.84 -8.34
N GLY A 283 -2.11 9.71 -8.59
CA GLY A 283 -2.18 8.53 -7.73
C GLY A 283 -0.93 7.67 -7.79
N PRO A 284 -0.63 6.91 -6.71
CA PRO A 284 0.57 6.09 -6.64
C PRO A 284 0.55 4.98 -7.68
N HIS A 285 1.71 4.69 -8.25
CA HIS A 285 1.96 3.50 -9.04
C HIS A 285 2.71 2.49 -8.20
N GLY A 286 2.20 1.27 -8.13
CA GLY A 286 2.78 0.15 -7.39
C GLY A 286 2.69 -1.14 -8.18
N GLY A 287 3.09 -2.24 -7.57
CA GLY A 287 2.97 -3.53 -8.23
C GLY A 287 3.57 -4.67 -7.43
N GLU A 288 3.54 -5.84 -8.05
CA GLU A 288 4.17 -7.07 -7.60
C GLU A 288 5.17 -7.53 -8.66
N ILE A 289 6.35 -7.97 -8.23
CA ILE A 289 7.29 -8.58 -9.16
C ILE A 289 6.69 -9.88 -9.71
N SER A 290 6.76 -10.04 -11.01
CA SER A 290 6.19 -11.15 -11.77
C SER A 290 6.37 -12.52 -11.13
N TYR A 291 5.30 -13.30 -11.07
CA TYR A 291 5.32 -14.72 -10.66
C TYR A 291 5.59 -15.70 -11.79
N TYR A 292 5.71 -15.25 -13.04
CA TYR A 292 5.85 -16.13 -14.19
C TYR A 292 7.17 -16.89 -14.24
N SER A 293 8.23 -16.39 -13.57
CA SER A 293 9.46 -17.13 -13.40
C SER A 293 10.14 -16.83 -12.07
N ARG A 294 10.89 -17.82 -11.56
CA ARG A 294 11.77 -17.58 -10.40
C ARG A 294 12.84 -16.53 -10.69
N ARG A 295 13.25 -16.42 -11.93
CA ARG A 295 14.23 -15.43 -12.35
C ARG A 295 13.70 -14.03 -12.15
N ASP A 296 12.47 -13.74 -12.59
CA ASP A 296 11.83 -12.44 -12.41
C ASP A 296 11.85 -12.02 -10.94
N GLN A 297 11.36 -12.90 -10.07
CA GLN A 297 11.26 -12.63 -8.63
C GLN A 297 12.60 -12.45 -7.93
N ARG A 298 13.64 -13.13 -8.37
CA ARG A 298 14.93 -13.18 -7.68
C ARG A 298 15.98 -12.24 -8.23
N GLU A 299 15.83 -11.80 -9.48
CA GLU A 299 16.82 -11.01 -10.20
C GLU A 299 16.37 -9.59 -10.55
N PHE A 300 15.18 -9.13 -10.17
CA PHE A 300 14.71 -7.78 -10.50
C PHE A 300 15.59 -6.67 -9.92
N LEU A 301 16.33 -6.94 -8.84
CA LEU A 301 17.34 -6.03 -8.26
C LEU A 301 18.75 -6.25 -8.78
N ASN A 302 18.95 -7.06 -9.83
CA ASN A 302 20.24 -7.23 -10.47
C ASN A 302 20.75 -5.87 -10.98
N PRO A 303 21.94 -5.41 -10.59
CA PRO A 303 22.50 -4.14 -11.06
C PRO A 303 22.71 -4.11 -12.58
N ASP A 304 22.93 -5.27 -13.21
CA ASP A 304 23.07 -5.41 -14.66
C ASP A 304 21.71 -5.45 -15.39
N GLY A 305 20.61 -5.41 -14.62
CA GLY A 305 19.25 -5.44 -15.13
C GLY A 305 18.68 -6.85 -15.32
N LEU A 306 17.33 -6.89 -15.36
CA LEU A 306 16.53 -8.06 -15.74
C LEU A 306 15.99 -7.82 -17.16
N TYR A 307 16.30 -8.72 -18.08
CA TYR A 307 15.90 -8.58 -19.50
C TYR A 307 16.35 -7.26 -20.16
N GLY A 308 17.49 -6.71 -19.72
CA GLY A 308 18.03 -5.46 -20.25
C GLY A 308 17.50 -4.18 -19.59
N THR A 309 16.68 -4.30 -18.53
CA THR A 309 16.14 -3.16 -17.79
C THR A 309 16.48 -3.29 -16.30
N THR A 310 17.11 -2.27 -15.71
CA THR A 310 17.33 -2.23 -14.27
C THR A 310 16.06 -1.81 -13.52
N TRP A 311 16.01 -2.10 -12.21
CA TRP A 311 14.95 -1.58 -11.36
C TRP A 311 14.80 -0.06 -11.45
N ALA A 312 15.88 0.68 -11.37
CA ALA A 312 15.89 2.14 -11.47
C ALA A 312 15.25 2.65 -12.76
N GLN A 313 15.58 2.01 -13.90
CA GLN A 313 14.99 2.35 -15.21
C GLN A 313 13.49 2.04 -15.25
N ALA A 314 13.08 0.87 -14.74
CA ALA A 314 11.67 0.48 -14.69
C ALA A 314 10.88 1.39 -13.74
N ALA A 315 11.42 1.69 -12.56
CA ALA A 315 10.81 2.57 -11.59
C ALA A 315 10.64 4.01 -12.13
N ALA A 316 11.65 4.52 -12.83
CA ALA A 316 11.57 5.83 -13.46
C ALA A 316 10.55 5.86 -14.63
N LYS A 317 10.54 4.83 -15.48
CA LYS A 317 9.62 4.73 -16.63
C LYS A 317 8.16 4.75 -16.22
N TYR A 318 7.81 4.04 -15.13
CA TYR A 318 6.43 3.90 -14.66
C TYR A 318 6.12 4.74 -13.42
N HIS A 319 7.06 5.59 -12.97
CA HIS A 319 6.90 6.43 -11.77
C HIS A 319 6.49 5.62 -10.53
N MET A 320 7.14 4.46 -10.33
CA MET A 320 6.79 3.52 -9.27
C MET A 320 7.00 4.12 -7.88
N THR A 321 6.07 3.88 -7.00
CA THR A 321 6.15 4.23 -5.57
C THR A 321 6.65 3.05 -4.75
N PHE A 322 6.19 1.84 -5.07
CA PHE A 322 6.58 0.62 -4.36
C PHE A 322 6.44 -0.62 -5.26
N VAL A 323 7.10 -1.71 -4.85
CA VAL A 323 6.90 -3.03 -5.45
C VAL A 323 6.98 -4.13 -4.40
N ILE A 324 6.08 -5.10 -4.48
CA ILE A 324 6.08 -6.30 -3.63
C ILE A 324 7.14 -7.26 -4.15
N ALA A 325 8.10 -7.62 -3.28
CA ALA A 325 9.26 -8.40 -3.66
C ALA A 325 9.00 -9.90 -3.86
N ASN A 326 7.82 -10.40 -3.46
CA ASN A 326 7.38 -11.79 -3.59
C ASN A 326 8.43 -12.81 -3.10
N ASP A 327 9.03 -13.67 -3.96
CA ASP A 327 10.07 -14.63 -3.57
C ASP A 327 11.48 -14.03 -3.52
N SER A 328 11.63 -12.74 -3.79
CA SER A 328 12.92 -12.02 -3.82
C SER A 328 13.79 -12.18 -2.57
N PRO A 329 13.24 -12.25 -1.33
CA PRO A 329 14.07 -12.47 -0.14
C PRO A 329 15.02 -13.67 -0.22
N ARG A 330 14.80 -14.56 -1.19
CA ARG A 330 15.69 -15.71 -1.49
C ARG A 330 16.62 -15.48 -2.68
N GLY A 331 16.58 -14.32 -3.30
CA GLY A 331 17.37 -13.98 -4.48
C GLY A 331 18.80 -13.55 -4.13
N PRO A 332 19.73 -13.65 -5.08
CA PRO A 332 21.14 -13.29 -4.86
C PRO A 332 21.35 -11.78 -4.66
N PHE A 333 20.39 -10.96 -5.09
CA PHE A 333 20.45 -9.51 -4.98
C PHE A 333 19.55 -8.96 -3.83
N ALA A 334 18.96 -9.82 -3.02
CA ALA A 334 18.16 -9.45 -1.87
C ALA A 334 19.07 -9.16 -0.66
N THR A 335 19.72 -8.01 -0.67
CA THR A 335 20.50 -7.51 0.46
C THR A 335 19.91 -6.21 1.00
N PRO A 336 20.14 -5.87 2.29
CA PRO A 336 19.68 -4.62 2.86
C PRO A 336 20.10 -3.39 2.06
N GLU A 337 21.33 -3.38 1.54
CA GLU A 337 21.89 -2.28 0.73
C GLU A 337 21.12 -2.11 -0.58
N ARG A 338 20.84 -3.23 -1.28
CA ARG A 338 20.07 -3.21 -2.52
C ARG A 338 18.62 -2.79 -2.28
N PHE A 339 18.01 -3.19 -1.17
CA PHE A 339 16.64 -2.78 -0.79
C PHE A 339 16.60 -1.27 -0.50
N ARG A 340 17.57 -0.74 0.26
CA ARG A 340 17.65 0.71 0.51
C ARG A 340 17.89 1.50 -0.77
N LEU A 341 18.81 1.02 -1.64
CA LEU A 341 19.04 1.65 -2.93
C LEU A 341 17.77 1.65 -3.79
N ALA A 342 17.10 0.52 -3.91
CA ALA A 342 15.85 0.42 -4.67
C ALA A 342 14.75 1.34 -4.13
N ALA A 343 14.70 1.55 -2.81
CA ALA A 343 13.78 2.50 -2.21
C ALA A 343 14.09 3.97 -2.52
N ARG A 344 15.37 4.33 -2.74
CA ARG A 344 15.76 5.66 -3.24
C ARG A 344 15.43 5.84 -4.72
N GLU A 345 15.51 4.77 -5.51
CA GLU A 345 15.25 4.77 -6.95
C GLU A 345 13.75 4.84 -7.31
N CYS A 346 12.83 4.79 -6.36
CA CYS A 346 11.37 4.89 -6.58
C CYS A 346 10.73 5.93 -5.66
N GLY A 347 9.47 6.30 -5.96
CA GLY A 347 8.69 7.26 -5.17
C GLY A 347 9.32 8.66 -5.09
N PRO A 348 8.89 9.48 -4.12
CA PRO A 348 9.47 10.79 -3.89
C PRO A 348 10.83 10.70 -3.19
N GLU A 349 11.76 11.57 -3.54
CA GLU A 349 13.00 11.82 -2.80
C GLU A 349 13.09 13.30 -2.45
N LEU A 350 12.68 13.62 -1.23
CA LEU A 350 12.60 15.00 -0.76
C LEU A 350 13.92 15.43 -0.14
N VAL A 351 14.45 16.56 -0.56
CA VAL A 351 15.74 17.10 -0.10
C VAL A 351 15.61 18.59 0.13
N ALA A 352 16.09 19.09 1.29
CA ALA A 352 16.18 20.52 1.56
C ALA A 352 17.42 21.10 0.85
N THR A 353 17.21 22.01 -0.08
CA THR A 353 18.31 22.63 -0.88
C THR A 353 18.69 24.01 -0.39
N ASN A 354 17.83 24.67 0.40
CA ASN A 354 18.11 26.00 0.93
C ASN A 354 17.36 26.21 2.25
N VAL A 355 18.07 26.74 3.24
CA VAL A 355 17.53 27.08 4.56
C VAL A 355 17.93 28.52 4.89
N LYS A 356 16.97 29.42 4.92
CA LYS A 356 17.20 30.86 5.12
C LYS A 356 16.43 31.39 6.32
N ALA A 357 17.11 32.19 7.16
CA ALA A 357 16.44 32.97 8.19
C ALA A 357 15.53 34.05 7.55
N SER A 358 14.41 34.32 8.21
CA SER A 358 13.55 35.47 7.94
C SER A 358 13.26 36.19 9.27
N ALA A 359 12.58 37.33 9.24
CA ALA A 359 12.30 38.11 10.45
C ALA A 359 11.60 37.29 11.54
N ASP A 360 10.68 36.40 11.17
CA ASP A 360 9.80 35.66 12.08
C ASP A 360 10.00 34.15 12.11
N GLY A 361 11.06 33.61 11.45
CA GLY A 361 11.28 32.17 11.38
C GLY A 361 12.25 31.75 10.29
N VAL A 362 11.99 30.59 9.69
CA VAL A 362 12.87 29.97 8.68
C VAL A 362 12.09 29.59 7.44
N MET A 363 12.63 29.94 6.27
CA MET A 363 12.20 29.44 4.96
C MET A 363 13.08 28.27 4.55
N VAL A 364 12.47 27.18 4.14
CA VAL A 364 13.15 25.99 3.65
C VAL A 364 12.65 25.68 2.24
N THR A 365 13.58 25.59 1.29
CA THR A 365 13.27 25.11 -0.06
C THR A 365 13.47 23.60 -0.11
N VAL A 366 12.40 22.86 -0.40
CA VAL A 366 12.42 21.41 -0.57
C VAL A 366 12.26 21.08 -2.05
N VAL A 367 13.12 20.22 -2.58
CA VAL A 367 13.08 19.71 -3.95
C VAL A 367 12.72 18.23 -3.90
N ASN A 368 11.90 17.77 -4.84
CA ASN A 368 11.70 16.35 -5.08
C ASN A 368 12.69 15.87 -6.16
N LYS A 369 13.68 15.06 -5.78
CA LYS A 369 14.67 14.44 -6.68
C LYS A 369 14.26 13.02 -7.12
N GLY A 370 13.12 12.53 -6.63
CA GLY A 370 12.62 11.19 -6.93
C GLY A 370 11.96 11.06 -8.30
N VAL A 371 11.24 9.96 -8.50
CA VAL A 371 10.56 9.63 -9.77
C VAL A 371 9.04 9.82 -9.69
N ALA A 372 8.47 10.04 -8.51
CA ALA A 372 7.04 10.26 -8.28
C ALA A 372 6.82 11.34 -7.20
N PRO A 373 5.63 11.97 -7.12
CA PRO A 373 5.32 12.92 -6.06
C PRO A 373 4.97 12.22 -4.74
N PRO A 374 5.01 12.92 -3.59
CA PRO A 374 4.33 12.48 -2.38
C PRO A 374 2.81 12.49 -2.60
N TYR A 375 2.14 11.37 -2.31
CA TYR A 375 0.67 11.25 -2.44
C TYR A 375 -0.05 11.48 -1.12
N HIS A 376 0.65 11.39 0.00
CA HIS A 376 0.13 11.72 1.33
C HIS A 376 0.39 13.20 1.65
N ASP A 377 -0.42 13.76 2.55
CA ASP A 377 -0.20 15.11 3.05
C ASP A 377 1.00 15.12 4.01
N ILE A 378 2.16 15.51 3.48
CA ILE A 378 3.44 15.59 4.20
C ILE A 378 3.85 17.05 4.24
N SER A 379 4.24 17.55 5.41
CA SER A 379 4.81 18.87 5.63
C SER A 379 6.20 18.79 6.25
N LEU A 380 6.77 19.93 6.55
CA LEU A 380 8.08 20.07 7.18
C LEU A 380 7.93 20.62 8.60
N ALA A 381 8.80 20.18 9.52
CA ALA A 381 9.06 20.88 10.76
C ALA A 381 10.55 21.24 10.86
N VAL A 382 10.86 22.37 11.49
CA VAL A 382 12.20 22.88 11.74
C VAL A 382 12.37 23.08 13.25
N GLY A 383 13.24 22.30 13.89
CA GLY A 383 13.40 22.35 15.35
C GLY A 383 12.09 22.10 16.10
N GLY A 384 11.22 21.22 15.59
CA GLY A 384 9.90 20.91 16.14
C GLY A 384 8.80 21.95 15.85
N LYS A 385 9.08 23.02 15.09
CA LYS A 385 8.08 23.99 14.63
C LYS A 385 7.56 23.62 13.25
N ASN A 386 6.27 23.29 13.16
CA ASN A 386 5.65 22.92 11.88
C ASN A 386 5.64 24.11 10.91
N ALA A 387 6.06 23.85 9.69
CA ALA A 387 5.94 24.78 8.58
C ALA A 387 4.51 24.80 8.03
N ALA A 388 4.10 25.96 7.53
CA ALA A 388 2.86 26.08 6.78
C ALA A 388 3.02 25.49 5.36
N GLY A 389 1.98 24.79 4.88
CA GLY A 389 1.92 24.20 3.56
C GLY A 389 2.20 22.69 3.56
N SER A 390 2.02 22.07 2.39
CA SER A 390 2.16 20.64 2.15
C SER A 390 3.11 20.37 0.99
N LEU A 391 3.80 19.24 1.04
CA LEU A 391 4.62 18.72 -0.06
C LEU A 391 3.83 17.74 -0.95
N LYS A 392 2.56 17.43 -0.62
CA LYS A 392 1.70 16.58 -1.44
C LYS A 392 1.67 17.10 -2.88
N GLY A 393 1.86 16.19 -3.84
CA GLY A 393 1.85 16.53 -5.26
C GLY A 393 3.07 17.32 -5.76
N LEU A 394 4.14 17.46 -4.98
CA LEU A 394 5.39 18.05 -5.46
C LEU A 394 6.03 17.14 -6.50
N LEU A 395 6.00 17.51 -7.77
CA LEU A 395 6.47 16.67 -8.88
C LEU A 395 8.00 16.51 -8.87
N PRO A 396 8.52 15.44 -9.49
CA PRO A 396 9.96 15.28 -9.73
C PRO A 396 10.59 16.50 -10.39
N GLY A 397 11.69 17.00 -9.83
CA GLY A 397 12.39 18.21 -10.29
C GLY A 397 11.81 19.53 -9.81
N GLU A 398 10.58 19.54 -9.27
CA GLU A 398 9.99 20.75 -8.70
C GLU A 398 10.51 21.06 -7.31
N SER A 399 10.39 22.33 -6.93
CA SER A 399 10.69 22.81 -5.59
C SER A 399 9.50 23.53 -4.96
N ARG A 400 9.43 23.50 -3.63
CA ARG A 400 8.45 24.25 -2.83
C ARG A 400 9.12 24.90 -1.64
N ILE A 401 8.79 26.14 -1.38
CA ILE A 401 9.26 26.87 -0.21
C ILE A 401 8.24 26.73 0.91
N LEU A 402 8.67 26.26 2.06
CA LEU A 402 7.87 26.15 3.27
C LEU A 402 8.41 27.10 4.33
N PHE A 403 7.52 27.71 5.11
CA PHE A 403 7.86 28.65 6.17
C PHE A 403 7.51 28.10 7.55
N ALA A 404 8.52 27.97 8.42
CA ALA A 404 8.38 27.57 9.82
C ALA A 404 8.50 28.80 10.73
N LYS A 405 7.37 29.29 11.22
CA LYS A 405 7.34 30.46 12.11
C LYS A 405 7.99 30.15 13.46
N GLY A 406 8.83 31.07 13.95
CA GLY A 406 9.52 30.95 15.23
C GLY A 406 10.58 29.82 15.25
N ALA A 407 10.99 29.31 14.12
CA ALA A 407 12.08 28.35 13.99
C ALA A 407 13.44 29.06 13.80
N HIS A 408 14.53 28.32 14.03
CA HIS A 408 15.91 28.76 13.81
C HIS A 408 16.59 27.91 12.73
N THR A 409 17.57 28.47 12.01
CA THR A 409 18.24 27.82 10.87
C THR A 409 19.08 26.59 11.22
N ASP A 410 19.50 26.47 12.48
CA ASP A 410 20.21 25.32 13.04
C ASP A 410 19.27 24.20 13.50
N GLY A 411 17.94 24.43 13.45
CA GLY A 411 16.94 23.44 13.81
C GLY A 411 17.01 22.19 12.92
N VAL A 412 16.78 21.02 13.52
CA VAL A 412 16.67 19.76 12.78
C VAL A 412 15.47 19.83 11.84
N LEU A 413 15.69 19.47 10.57
CA LEU A 413 14.62 19.38 9.57
C LEU A 413 13.99 18.00 9.64
N THR A 414 12.65 17.94 9.77
CA THR A 414 11.90 16.68 9.76
C THR A 414 10.67 16.78 8.87
N LEU A 415 10.38 15.70 8.15
CA LEU A 415 9.07 15.52 7.50
C LEU A 415 8.06 15.09 8.56
N VAL A 416 6.91 15.71 8.54
CA VAL A 416 5.81 15.43 9.47
C VAL A 416 4.51 15.19 8.70
N SER A 417 3.72 14.25 9.18
CA SER A 417 2.39 13.94 8.64
C SER A 417 1.61 13.15 9.67
N ARG A 418 0.29 13.27 9.66
CA ARG A 418 -0.59 12.36 10.40
C ARG A 418 -0.57 10.93 9.83
N LYS A 419 -0.06 10.75 8.60
CA LYS A 419 0.10 9.47 7.92
C LYS A 419 1.49 8.85 8.10
N LEU A 420 2.37 9.42 8.90
CA LEU A 420 3.67 8.84 9.26
C LEU A 420 3.60 8.29 10.69
N LEU A 421 4.20 7.13 10.92
CA LEU A 421 4.33 6.54 12.27
C LEU A 421 5.16 7.43 13.21
N ALA A 422 6.14 8.14 12.65
CA ALA A 422 6.98 9.09 13.37
C ALA A 422 7.53 10.16 12.39
N PRO A 423 7.95 11.34 12.89
CA PRO A 423 8.68 12.31 12.08
C PRO A 423 9.96 11.72 11.48
N ILE A 424 10.26 12.08 10.24
CA ILE A 424 11.40 11.56 9.49
C ILE A 424 12.42 12.69 9.25
N PRO A 425 13.71 12.51 9.58
CA PRO A 425 14.74 13.49 9.23
C PRO A 425 14.75 13.79 7.73
N LEU A 426 14.81 15.07 7.38
CA LEU A 426 14.96 15.53 6.02
C LEU A 426 16.42 15.85 5.73
N ALA A 427 16.98 15.21 4.71
CA ALA A 427 18.34 15.44 4.27
C ALA A 427 18.50 16.88 3.74
N ARG A 428 19.67 17.50 4.00
CA ARG A 428 20.11 18.72 3.32
C ARG A 428 20.95 18.32 2.12
N ALA A 429 20.73 19.01 0.99
CA ALA A 429 21.67 18.89 -0.13
C ALA A 429 23.04 19.46 0.30
N GLU A 430 24.10 18.74 -0.06
CA GLU A 430 25.46 19.21 0.12
C GLU A 430 25.77 20.38 -0.80
#